data_ae1bc7e6a3e734642ae544f892240ec2
#
_entry.id   ae1bc7e6a3e734642ae544f892240ec2
#
_cell.length_a   1.000
_cell.length_b   1.000
_cell.length_c   1.000
_cell.angle_alpha   90.00
_cell.angle_beta   90.00
_cell.angle_gamma   90.00
#
_symmetry.space_group_name_H-M   'P 1'
#
loop_
_entity.id
_entity.type
_entity.pdbx_description
1 polymer ?
#
loop_
_entity_poly.entity_id
_entity_poly.type
_entity_poly.pdbx_seq_one_letter_code
_entity_poly.pdbx_strand_id
1 'polypeptide(L)'
;MGLQDRALFQEKVDYTLTNQSNGDFEGQNLANTSFAGAVGRGANFRGANLHGAILTQGAFAEADFQGADLSDALMDRADFVGTDLRNAVLTGIIASGSSFSNAQIEGADFTDALLDRDDQRRLCGEADGINPSTGVATFDSLGC
;
A
#
# COMPACT_ATOMS: atom_id res chain seq x y z
N MET A 1 4.08 -31.47 16.70
CA MET A 1 3.20 -30.71 17.53
C MET A 1 3.71 -29.31 17.75
N GLY A 2 4.71 -29.14 18.54
CA GLY A 2 5.18 -27.82 18.88
C GLY A 2 5.63 -26.98 17.69
N LEU A 3 6.09 -27.59 16.63
CA LEU A 3 6.52 -26.85 15.43
C LEU A 3 5.35 -26.16 14.74
N GLN A 4 4.22 -26.86 14.63
CA GLN A 4 3.04 -26.25 14.03
C GLN A 4 2.50 -25.13 14.88
N ASP A 5 2.47 -25.35 16.19
CA ASP A 5 1.99 -24.32 17.11
C ASP A 5 2.86 -23.08 17.04
N ARG A 6 4.17 -23.27 16.98
CA ARG A 6 5.08 -22.16 16.83
C ARG A 6 4.89 -21.42 15.51
N ALA A 7 4.68 -22.14 14.44
CA ALA A 7 4.43 -21.52 13.14
C ALA A 7 3.21 -20.61 13.19
N LEU A 8 2.14 -21.05 13.83
CA LEU A 8 0.94 -20.25 13.98
C LEU A 8 1.19 -18.96 14.76
N PHE A 9 1.99 -19.04 15.81
CA PHE A 9 2.29 -17.87 16.62
C PHE A 9 3.34 -16.96 16.00
N GLN A 10 4.18 -17.49 15.13
CA GLN A 10 5.26 -16.73 14.50
C GLN A 10 4.83 -16.08 13.18
N GLU A 11 3.62 -16.32 12.73
CA GLU A 11 3.13 -15.77 11.46
C GLU A 11 3.09 -14.26 11.45
N LYS A 12 2.90 -13.65 12.60
CA LYS A 12 2.76 -12.21 12.67
C LYS A 12 4.09 -11.57 13.01
N VAL A 13 4.91 -11.41 12.00
CA VAL A 13 6.12 -10.62 12.16
C VAL A 13 5.71 -9.15 12.29
N ASP A 14 6.32 -8.46 13.23
CA ASP A 14 6.06 -7.04 13.46
C ASP A 14 7.27 -6.25 12.99
N TYR A 15 7.04 -5.40 11.99
CA TYR A 15 8.09 -4.57 11.40
C TYR A 15 8.04 -3.12 11.91
N THR A 16 7.27 -2.86 12.96
CA THR A 16 7.14 -1.52 13.53
C THR A 16 8.51 -0.92 13.84
N LEU A 17 8.75 0.30 13.33
CA LEU A 17 9.98 1.06 13.57
C LEU A 17 11.25 0.39 13.07
N THR A 18 11.15 -0.60 12.18
CA THR A 18 12.31 -1.27 11.62
C THR A 18 12.75 -0.63 10.30
N ASN A 19 14.01 -0.86 9.94
CA ASN A 19 14.52 -0.43 8.63
C ASN A 19 14.44 -1.60 7.66
N GLN A 20 13.55 -1.49 6.69
CA GLN A 20 13.34 -2.48 5.65
C GLN A 20 13.66 -1.90 4.26
N SER A 21 14.54 -0.91 4.20
CA SER A 21 14.93 -0.30 2.94
C SER A 21 15.44 -1.36 1.96
N ASN A 22 14.91 -1.32 0.73
CA ASN A 22 15.23 -2.28 -0.33
C ASN A 22 14.90 -3.73 0.03
N GLY A 23 14.07 -3.95 1.05
CA GLY A 23 13.63 -5.29 1.43
C GLY A 23 12.81 -5.95 0.33
N ASP A 24 12.88 -7.27 0.25
CA ASP A 24 12.12 -8.03 -0.74
C ASP A 24 10.96 -8.75 -0.06
N PHE A 25 9.76 -8.26 -0.32
CA PHE A 25 8.51 -8.81 0.22
C PHE A 25 7.59 -9.26 -0.93
N GLU A 26 8.13 -9.48 -2.10
CA GLU A 26 7.33 -9.82 -3.28
C GLU A 26 6.47 -11.05 -3.02
N GLY A 27 5.17 -10.92 -3.27
CA GLY A 27 4.21 -12.02 -3.17
C GLY A 27 3.96 -12.54 -1.76
N GLN A 28 4.51 -11.91 -0.73
CA GLN A 28 4.34 -12.40 0.63
C GLN A 28 2.97 -12.06 1.19
N ASN A 29 2.50 -12.91 2.10
CA ASN A 29 1.29 -12.63 2.86
C ASN A 29 1.63 -11.80 4.09
N LEU A 30 1.35 -10.52 4.00
CA LEU A 30 1.61 -9.53 5.05
C LEU A 30 0.29 -8.92 5.56
N ALA A 31 -0.81 -9.65 5.42
CA ALA A 31 -2.11 -9.16 5.86
C ALA A 31 -2.06 -8.84 7.35
N ASN A 32 -2.58 -7.67 7.71
CA ASN A 32 -2.67 -7.18 9.09
C ASN A 32 -1.30 -7.02 9.79
N THR A 33 -0.22 -7.00 9.04
CA THR A 33 1.13 -6.81 9.58
C THR A 33 1.38 -5.34 9.84
N SER A 34 2.10 -5.03 10.92
CA SER A 34 2.46 -3.65 11.22
C SER A 34 3.82 -3.29 10.65
N PHE A 35 3.83 -2.21 9.88
CA PHE A 35 5.01 -1.49 9.42
C PHE A 35 4.95 -0.04 9.92
N ALA A 36 4.26 0.20 11.04
CA ALA A 36 4.09 1.55 11.56
C ALA A 36 5.46 2.19 11.83
N GLY A 37 5.69 3.37 11.28
CA GLY A 37 6.96 4.08 11.46
C GLY A 37 8.17 3.39 10.84
N ALA A 38 7.97 2.33 10.06
CA ALA A 38 9.07 1.61 9.41
C ALA A 38 9.65 2.44 8.25
N VAL A 39 10.90 2.16 7.93
CA VAL A 39 11.54 2.71 6.74
C VAL A 39 11.58 1.60 5.69
N GLY A 40 10.81 1.77 4.63
CA GLY A 40 10.73 0.80 3.53
C GLY A 40 11.07 1.42 2.19
N ARG A 41 12.01 2.38 2.19
CA ARG A 41 12.41 3.06 0.98
C ARG A 41 12.94 2.07 -0.05
N GLY A 42 12.38 2.10 -1.25
CA GLY A 42 12.78 1.21 -2.33
C GLY A 42 12.45 -0.25 -2.10
N ALA A 43 11.66 -0.59 -1.10
CA ALA A 43 11.29 -1.99 -0.82
C ALA A 43 10.38 -2.54 -1.93
N ASN A 44 10.46 -3.85 -2.14
CA ASN A 44 9.66 -4.54 -3.15
C ASN A 44 8.49 -5.25 -2.49
N PHE A 45 7.28 -4.73 -2.70
CA PHE A 45 6.02 -5.31 -2.24
C PHE A 45 5.15 -5.78 -3.41
N ARG A 46 5.74 -6.06 -4.57
CA ARG A 46 4.94 -6.45 -5.75
C ARG A 46 4.12 -7.68 -5.45
N GLY A 47 2.82 -7.59 -5.74
CA GLY A 47 1.91 -8.71 -5.54
C GLY A 47 1.73 -9.16 -4.11
N ALA A 48 2.24 -8.43 -3.13
CA ALA A 48 2.11 -8.77 -1.72
C ALA A 48 0.67 -8.57 -1.25
N ASN A 49 0.24 -9.41 -0.32
CA ASN A 49 -1.03 -9.21 0.37
C ASN A 49 -0.77 -8.35 1.61
N LEU A 50 -1.14 -7.09 1.52
CA LEU A 50 -1.03 -6.10 2.60
C LEU A 50 -2.41 -5.67 3.10
N HIS A 51 -3.43 -6.52 2.90
CA HIS A 51 -4.77 -6.22 3.39
C HIS A 51 -4.74 -5.91 4.89
N GLY A 52 -5.30 -4.77 5.27
CA GLY A 52 -5.37 -4.37 6.68
C GLY A 52 -4.01 -4.06 7.32
N ALA A 53 -2.94 -3.99 6.55
CA ALA A 53 -1.62 -3.70 7.09
C ALA A 53 -1.56 -2.26 7.63
N ILE A 54 -0.67 -2.02 8.56
CA ILE A 54 -0.47 -0.71 9.17
C ILE A 54 0.82 -0.12 8.64
N LEU A 55 0.70 0.95 7.85
CA LEU A 55 1.84 1.66 7.27
C LEU A 55 1.90 3.11 7.78
N THR A 56 1.17 3.39 8.83
CA THR A 56 1.07 4.71 9.43
C THR A 56 2.45 5.28 9.76
N GLN A 57 2.70 6.51 9.36
CA GLN A 57 3.95 7.23 9.62
C GLN A 57 5.20 6.55 9.04
N GLY A 58 5.03 5.62 8.13
CA GLY A 58 6.15 4.94 7.49
C GLY A 58 6.77 5.77 6.38
N ALA A 59 8.01 5.45 6.04
CA ALA A 59 8.76 6.09 4.96
C ALA A 59 8.95 5.09 3.83
N PHE A 60 8.05 5.12 2.85
CA PHE A 60 8.02 4.14 1.75
C PHE A 60 8.33 4.78 0.39
N ALA A 61 9.06 5.88 0.39
CA ALA A 61 9.41 6.54 -0.86
C ALA A 61 10.05 5.55 -1.84
N GLU A 62 9.60 5.60 -3.09
CA GLU A 62 10.15 4.79 -4.18
C GLU A 62 9.95 3.28 -4.02
N ALA A 63 9.11 2.85 -3.08
CA ALA A 63 8.78 1.43 -2.95
C ALA A 63 7.88 0.96 -4.10
N ASP A 64 7.96 -0.33 -4.40
CA ASP A 64 7.21 -0.94 -5.50
C ASP A 64 6.04 -1.75 -4.91
N PHE A 65 4.82 -1.28 -5.14
CA PHE A 65 3.58 -1.92 -4.72
C PHE A 65 2.75 -2.42 -5.90
N GLN A 66 3.37 -2.64 -7.06
CA GLN A 66 2.61 -3.08 -8.23
C GLN A 66 1.80 -4.33 -7.92
N GLY A 67 0.51 -4.29 -8.21
CA GLY A 67 -0.38 -5.42 -8.02
C GLY A 67 -0.59 -5.85 -6.57
N ALA A 68 -0.11 -5.08 -5.61
CA ALA A 68 -0.30 -5.40 -4.20
C ALA A 68 -1.75 -5.17 -3.77
N ASP A 69 -2.20 -5.95 -2.81
CA ASP A 69 -3.48 -5.74 -2.16
C ASP A 69 -3.26 -4.93 -0.90
N LEU A 70 -3.63 -3.65 -0.94
CA LEU A 70 -3.54 -2.73 0.19
C LEU A 70 -4.93 -2.40 0.74
N SER A 71 -5.95 -3.20 0.40
CA SER A 71 -7.31 -2.92 0.84
C SER A 71 -7.36 -2.78 2.36
N ASP A 72 -8.08 -1.75 2.81
CA ASP A 72 -8.27 -1.42 4.23
C ASP A 72 -6.98 -1.14 5.01
N ALA A 73 -5.87 -0.89 4.34
CA ALA A 73 -4.61 -0.57 5.00
C ALA A 73 -4.65 0.83 5.61
N LEU A 74 -3.96 0.99 6.73
CA LEU A 74 -3.75 2.29 7.35
C LEU A 74 -2.47 2.88 6.77
N MET A 75 -2.59 3.98 6.03
CA MET A 75 -1.49 4.60 5.29
C MET A 75 -1.37 6.09 5.61
N ASP A 76 -1.87 6.50 6.77
CA ASP A 76 -1.92 7.89 7.15
C ASP A 76 -0.55 8.43 7.59
N ARG A 77 -0.32 9.71 7.33
CA ARG A 77 0.89 10.43 7.73
C ARG A 77 2.18 9.74 7.29
N ALA A 78 2.14 9.11 6.12
CA ALA A 78 3.24 8.31 5.59
C ALA A 78 3.76 8.93 4.29
N ASP A 79 4.97 8.55 3.92
CA ASP A 79 5.63 9.03 2.72
C ASP A 79 5.57 7.94 1.64
N PHE A 80 4.78 8.20 0.58
CA PHE A 80 4.66 7.35 -0.58
C PHE A 80 5.14 8.05 -1.86
N VAL A 81 6.04 9.02 -1.71
CA VAL A 81 6.59 9.75 -2.85
C VAL A 81 7.28 8.79 -3.81
N GLY A 82 6.96 8.90 -5.10
CA GLY A 82 7.61 8.11 -6.13
C GLY A 82 7.31 6.62 -6.09
N THR A 83 6.29 6.20 -5.35
CA THR A 83 5.93 4.77 -5.29
C THR A 83 5.31 4.31 -6.59
N ASP A 84 5.44 3.02 -6.86
CA ASP A 84 4.75 2.38 -7.97
C ASP A 84 3.51 1.66 -7.43
N LEU A 85 2.34 2.21 -7.72
CA LEU A 85 1.05 1.68 -7.28
C LEU A 85 0.24 1.14 -8.46
N ARG A 86 0.88 0.87 -9.59
CA ARG A 86 0.15 0.38 -10.76
C ARG A 86 -0.53 -0.93 -10.43
N ASN A 87 -1.80 -1.01 -10.79
CA ASN A 87 -2.64 -2.20 -10.59
C ASN A 87 -2.81 -2.62 -9.13
N ALA A 88 -2.46 -1.77 -8.18
CA ALA A 88 -2.67 -2.06 -6.76
C ALA A 88 -4.14 -1.86 -6.39
N VAL A 89 -4.58 -2.59 -5.38
CA VAL A 89 -5.91 -2.42 -4.79
C VAL A 89 -5.75 -1.61 -3.52
N LEU A 90 -6.30 -0.39 -3.52
CA LEU A 90 -6.23 0.54 -2.39
C LEU A 90 -7.62 0.89 -1.88
N THR A 91 -8.55 -0.05 -1.99
CA THR A 91 -9.93 0.16 -1.56
C THR A 91 -9.99 0.33 -0.04
N GLY A 92 -10.69 1.39 0.39
CA GLY A 92 -10.92 1.62 1.82
C GLY A 92 -9.68 2.03 2.62
N ILE A 93 -8.57 2.41 1.98
CA ILE A 93 -7.39 2.86 2.71
C ILE A 93 -7.66 4.17 3.45
N ILE A 94 -6.93 4.38 4.52
CA ILE A 94 -6.91 5.66 5.22
C ILE A 94 -5.53 6.28 4.98
N ALA A 95 -5.49 7.39 4.25
CA ALA A 95 -4.22 7.99 3.82
C ALA A 95 -4.19 9.50 4.06
N SER A 96 -4.88 9.95 5.09
CA SER A 96 -4.86 11.37 5.46
C SER A 96 -3.46 11.79 5.88
N GLY A 97 -3.01 12.94 5.40
CA GLY A 97 -1.70 13.49 5.76
C GLY A 97 -0.52 12.79 5.08
N SER A 98 -0.79 11.94 4.10
CA SER A 98 0.27 11.23 3.37
C SER A 98 0.61 11.94 2.07
N SER A 99 1.77 11.65 1.50
CA SER A 99 2.19 12.20 0.23
C SER A 99 2.28 11.10 -0.83
N PHE A 100 1.60 11.32 -1.97
CA PHE A 100 1.67 10.46 -3.15
C PHE A 100 2.30 11.19 -4.34
N SER A 101 3.10 12.20 -4.08
CA SER A 101 3.75 12.95 -5.16
C SER A 101 4.57 12.01 -6.05
N ASN A 102 4.40 12.15 -7.36
CA ASN A 102 5.12 11.34 -8.37
C ASN A 102 4.84 9.83 -8.28
N ALA A 103 3.79 9.42 -7.59
CA ALA A 103 3.39 8.01 -7.59
C ALA A 103 2.80 7.64 -8.94
N GLN A 104 3.06 6.41 -9.39
CA GLN A 104 2.47 5.86 -10.61
C GLN A 104 1.22 5.09 -10.20
N ILE A 105 0.07 5.44 -10.77
CA ILE A 105 -1.21 4.89 -10.32
C ILE A 105 -2.05 4.23 -11.42
N GLU A 106 -1.50 4.01 -12.61
CA GLU A 106 -2.26 3.38 -13.69
C GLU A 106 -2.85 2.04 -13.23
N GLY A 107 -4.15 1.89 -13.36
CA GLY A 107 -4.86 0.68 -12.95
C GLY A 107 -5.05 0.52 -11.45
N ALA A 108 -4.68 1.48 -10.63
CA ALA A 108 -4.93 1.41 -9.19
C ALA A 108 -6.41 1.63 -8.89
N ASP A 109 -6.93 0.92 -7.89
CA ASP A 109 -8.32 1.07 -7.44
C ASP A 109 -8.35 1.76 -6.07
N PHE A 110 -8.83 3.00 -6.04
CA PHE A 110 -8.94 3.82 -4.82
C PHE A 110 -10.38 3.91 -4.29
N THR A 111 -11.24 2.95 -4.62
CA THR A 111 -12.63 3.00 -4.18
C THR A 111 -12.70 3.16 -2.65
N ASP A 112 -13.48 4.13 -2.18
CA ASP A 112 -13.66 4.41 -0.75
C ASP A 112 -12.35 4.77 -0.01
N ALA A 113 -11.31 5.14 -0.72
CA ALA A 113 -10.07 5.61 -0.08
C ALA A 113 -10.28 6.99 0.54
N LEU A 114 -9.74 7.17 1.74
CA LEU A 114 -9.75 8.46 2.40
C LEU A 114 -8.42 9.17 2.10
N LEU A 115 -8.47 10.09 1.16
CA LEU A 115 -7.31 10.87 0.71
C LEU A 115 -7.51 12.35 1.08
N ASP A 116 -6.41 13.08 1.23
CA ASP A 116 -6.51 14.52 1.29
C ASP A 116 -7.03 15.06 -0.04
N ARG A 117 -7.80 16.14 0.01
CA ARG A 117 -8.45 16.68 -1.17
C ARG A 117 -7.46 17.05 -2.27
N ASP A 118 -6.32 17.62 -1.90
CA ASP A 118 -5.32 18.01 -2.88
C ASP A 118 -4.68 16.81 -3.57
N ASP A 119 -4.44 15.73 -2.81
CA ASP A 119 -3.95 14.48 -3.40
C ASP A 119 -4.97 13.89 -4.37
N GLN A 120 -6.23 13.80 -3.93
CA GLN A 120 -7.29 13.29 -4.79
C GLN A 120 -7.36 14.07 -6.10
N ARG A 121 -7.30 15.38 -6.02
CA ARG A 121 -7.40 16.25 -7.21
C ARG A 121 -6.24 16.00 -8.16
N ARG A 122 -5.03 15.92 -7.63
CA ARG A 122 -3.83 15.67 -8.43
C ARG A 122 -3.88 14.28 -9.08
N LEU A 123 -4.25 13.28 -8.29
CA LEU A 123 -4.35 11.90 -8.79
C LEU A 123 -5.43 11.76 -9.86
N CYS A 124 -6.53 12.51 -9.77
CA CYS A 124 -7.56 12.54 -10.82
C CYS A 124 -6.99 12.98 -12.17
N GLY A 125 -6.05 13.91 -12.15
CA GLY A 125 -5.41 14.38 -13.38
C GLY A 125 -4.47 13.34 -14.01
N GLU A 126 -4.08 12.33 -13.25
CA GLU A 126 -3.16 11.30 -13.72
C GLU A 126 -3.85 9.93 -13.84
N ALA A 127 -5.12 9.84 -13.48
CA ALA A 127 -5.84 8.56 -13.45
C ALA A 127 -6.00 7.97 -14.85
N ASP A 128 -5.64 6.70 -14.99
CA ASP A 128 -5.74 5.96 -16.24
C ASP A 128 -5.84 4.46 -15.92
N GLY A 129 -6.40 3.71 -16.85
CA GLY A 129 -6.45 2.27 -16.75
C GLY A 129 -7.56 1.73 -15.89
N ILE A 130 -7.63 0.41 -15.85
CA ILE A 130 -8.64 -0.36 -15.14
C ILE A 130 -7.92 -1.38 -14.28
N ASN A 131 -8.35 -1.50 -13.02
CA ASN A 131 -7.73 -2.48 -12.11
C ASN A 131 -8.01 -3.90 -12.59
N PRO A 132 -6.99 -4.73 -12.78
CA PRO A 132 -7.19 -6.08 -13.31
C PRO A 132 -7.88 -7.04 -12.33
N SER A 133 -7.86 -6.75 -11.04
CA SER A 133 -8.48 -7.59 -10.01
C SER A 133 -9.93 -7.21 -9.75
N THR A 134 -10.23 -5.91 -9.71
CA THR A 134 -11.56 -5.40 -9.35
C THR A 134 -12.40 -5.00 -10.55
N GLY A 135 -11.78 -4.74 -11.69
CA GLY A 135 -12.47 -4.26 -12.89
C GLY A 135 -12.88 -2.80 -12.80
N VAL A 136 -12.45 -2.07 -11.78
CA VAL A 136 -12.83 -0.66 -11.60
C VAL A 136 -11.80 0.24 -12.28
N ALA A 137 -12.26 1.24 -13.03
CA ALA A 137 -11.38 2.23 -13.63
C ALA A 137 -10.80 3.14 -12.53
N THR A 138 -9.51 3.43 -12.64
CA THR A 138 -8.82 4.29 -11.67
C THR A 138 -9.52 5.63 -11.51
N PHE A 139 -9.89 6.24 -12.63
CA PHE A 139 -10.60 7.53 -12.64
C PHE A 139 -11.90 7.48 -11.83
N ASP A 140 -12.69 6.44 -12.03
CA ASP A 140 -13.97 6.29 -11.32
C ASP A 140 -13.72 6.02 -9.83
N SER A 141 -12.70 5.25 -9.52
CA SER A 141 -12.40 4.87 -8.13
C SER A 141 -12.02 6.06 -7.27
N LEU A 142 -11.42 7.09 -7.88
CA LEU A 142 -11.03 8.32 -7.18
C LEU A 142 -12.17 9.30 -6.98
N GLY A 143 -13.34 9.04 -7.57
CA GLY A 143 -14.47 9.96 -7.46
C GLY A 143 -14.27 11.23 -8.27
N CYS A 144 -13.48 11.15 -9.32
CA CYS A 144 -13.26 12.29 -10.21
C CYS A 144 -14.57 12.63 -10.96
#